data_f5b9793fd6c41cf5fa7aea5755d9e0cd
#
_entry.id   f5b9793fd6c41cf5fa7aea5755d9e0cd
#
_cell.length_a   1.000
_cell.length_b   1.000
_cell.length_c   1.000
_cell.angle_alpha   90.00
_cell.angle_beta   90.00
_cell.angle_gamma   90.00
#
_symmetry.space_group_name_H-M   'P 1'
#
loop_
_entity.id
_entity.type
_entity.pdbx_description
1 polymer ?
#
loop_
_entity_poly.entity_id
_entity_poly.type
_entity_poly.pdbx_seq_one_letter_code
_entity_poly.pdbx_strand_id
1 'polypeptide(L)'
;MGMHEKLSNYAVLNLGELARLDQFVFTVPGFSVEGKKFLKDDLGLTGMEVSLNKMPPGAGMPFHHRHQENEELYFFIRGKGQFQLDGKTLDVSEGTAIRVAPNAKRCWRNNSKEDLYYLVIQAKSNSMKTSTGSDGVVLNDEVCWV
;
A
#
# COMPACT_ATOMS: atom_id res chain seq x y z
N MET A 1 0.83 10.51 26.02
CA MET A 1 0.65 10.41 24.62
C MET A 1 -0.66 11.07 24.17
N GLY A 2 -0.56 12.06 23.43
CA GLY A 2 -1.47 12.48 22.45
C GLY A 2 -2.70 13.18 22.88
N MET A 3 -2.55 14.46 23.04
CA MET A 3 -3.67 15.33 22.72
C MET A 3 -4.20 14.89 21.34
N HIS A 4 -5.50 14.55 21.30
CA HIS A 4 -6.23 14.56 20.04
C HIS A 4 -6.18 15.99 19.53
N GLU A 5 -5.13 16.35 18.83
CA GLU A 5 -5.21 17.53 17.98
C GLU A 5 -6.40 17.30 17.06
N LYS A 6 -7.33 18.25 17.09
CA LYS A 6 -8.43 18.30 16.13
C LYS A 6 -7.78 18.11 14.76
N LEU A 7 -8.08 16.99 14.08
CA LEU A 7 -7.49 16.69 12.78
C LEU A 7 -7.65 17.92 11.89
N SER A 8 -6.53 18.47 11.42
CA SER A 8 -6.55 19.50 10.39
C SER A 8 -7.10 18.87 9.10
N ASN A 9 -7.46 19.71 8.13
CA ASN A 9 -7.99 19.23 6.87
C ASN A 9 -6.97 18.40 6.08
N TYR A 10 -5.72 18.40 6.49
CA TYR A 10 -4.65 17.64 5.84
C TYR A 10 -3.58 17.21 6.84
N ALA A 11 -2.82 16.19 6.47
CA ALA A 11 -1.61 15.78 7.15
C ALA A 11 -0.52 15.48 6.12
N VAL A 12 0.73 15.74 6.47
CA VAL A 12 1.87 15.53 5.58
C VAL A 12 2.91 14.65 6.29
N LEU A 13 3.39 13.63 5.60
CA LEU A 13 4.44 12.74 6.08
C LEU A 13 5.49 12.59 4.99
N ASN A 14 6.75 12.92 5.31
CA ASN A 14 7.87 12.71 4.41
C ASN A 14 8.67 11.49 4.87
N LEU A 15 8.66 10.42 4.08
CA LEU A 15 9.40 9.20 4.39
C LEU A 15 10.85 9.24 3.91
N GLY A 16 11.20 10.24 3.11
CA GLY A 16 12.51 10.31 2.46
C GLY A 16 12.58 9.41 1.23
N GLU A 17 13.79 9.02 0.86
CA GLU A 17 14.03 8.19 -0.31
C GLU A 17 13.46 6.79 -0.12
N LEU A 18 12.81 6.25 -1.14
CA LEU A 18 12.24 4.90 -1.12
C LEU A 18 13.31 3.83 -0.87
N ALA A 19 14.54 4.07 -1.32
CA ALA A 19 15.65 3.15 -1.09
C ALA A 19 15.93 2.91 0.40
N ARG A 20 15.50 3.82 1.27
CA ARG A 20 15.69 3.74 2.73
C ARG A 20 14.47 3.22 3.48
N LEU A 21 13.49 2.66 2.79
CA LEU A 21 12.33 2.05 3.45
C LEU A 21 12.71 0.88 4.36
N ASP A 22 13.87 0.27 4.16
CA ASP A 22 14.38 -0.81 5.01
C ASP A 22 14.62 -0.38 6.47
N GLN A 23 14.68 0.93 6.76
CA GLN A 23 14.70 1.43 8.13
C GLN A 23 13.40 1.17 8.91
N PHE A 24 12.30 0.90 8.22
CA PHE A 24 11.01 0.62 8.85
C PHE A 24 10.80 -0.88 8.96
N VAL A 25 10.36 -1.33 10.12
CA VAL A 25 10.12 -2.74 10.41
C VAL A 25 8.68 -2.90 10.89
N PHE A 26 7.96 -3.81 10.26
CA PHE A 26 6.63 -4.20 10.68
C PHE A 26 6.71 -5.54 11.40
N THR A 27 6.20 -5.60 12.63
CA THR A 27 6.26 -6.80 13.46
C THR A 27 4.88 -7.12 14.01
N VAL A 28 4.49 -8.38 13.87
CA VAL A 28 3.34 -8.98 14.54
C VAL A 28 3.82 -10.28 15.19
N PRO A 29 3.05 -10.88 16.11
CA PRO A 29 3.46 -12.15 16.71
C PRO A 29 3.80 -13.20 15.65
N GLY A 30 5.03 -13.73 15.70
CA GLY A 30 5.51 -14.76 14.78
C GLY A 30 5.97 -14.27 13.41
N PHE A 31 5.91 -12.97 13.11
CA PHE A 31 6.32 -12.45 11.83
C PHE A 31 6.89 -11.03 11.95
N SER A 32 8.02 -10.80 11.29
CA SER A 32 8.65 -9.49 11.19
C SER A 32 9.19 -9.28 9.78
N VAL A 33 8.99 -8.09 9.22
CA VAL A 33 9.47 -7.73 7.88
C VAL A 33 10.05 -6.33 7.89
N GLU A 34 11.23 -6.19 7.33
CA GLU A 34 11.84 -4.89 7.04
C GLU A 34 11.28 -4.34 5.72
N GLY A 35 11.33 -3.03 5.59
CA GLY A 35 10.92 -2.37 4.35
C GLY A 35 9.43 -2.20 4.18
N LYS A 36 8.68 -2.18 5.28
CA LYS A 36 7.23 -1.99 5.25
C LYS A 36 6.82 -0.84 6.16
N LYS A 37 6.20 0.17 5.60
CA LYS A 37 5.69 1.34 6.34
C LYS A 37 4.22 1.54 6.06
N PHE A 38 3.39 1.44 7.09
CA PHE A 38 1.97 1.78 7.04
C PHE A 38 1.76 3.27 7.27
N LEU A 39 0.77 3.85 6.59
CA LEU A 39 0.51 5.29 6.59
C LEU A 39 -0.76 5.70 7.33
N LYS A 40 -1.70 4.78 7.55
CA LYS A 40 -3.01 5.13 8.08
C LYS A 40 -2.94 5.90 9.40
N ASP A 41 -2.23 5.38 10.38
CA ASP A 41 -2.18 5.98 11.71
C ASP A 41 -1.42 7.30 11.70
N ASP A 42 -0.28 7.37 11.02
CA ASP A 42 0.53 8.58 10.95
C ASP A 42 -0.18 9.73 10.24
N LEU A 43 -0.99 9.43 9.25
CA LEU A 43 -1.73 10.44 8.47
C LEU A 43 -3.18 10.65 8.95
N GLY A 44 -3.67 9.80 9.83
CA GLY A 44 -5.07 9.85 10.24
C GLY A 44 -6.05 9.46 9.14
N LEU A 45 -5.67 8.52 8.26
CA LEU A 45 -6.57 8.03 7.22
C LEU A 45 -7.73 7.27 7.84
N THR A 46 -8.94 7.47 7.34
CA THR A 46 -10.15 6.85 7.88
C THR A 46 -10.81 5.85 6.94
N GLY A 47 -10.54 5.94 5.64
CA GLY A 47 -11.19 5.11 4.63
C GLY A 47 -10.27 4.09 3.96
N MET A 48 -8.99 4.09 4.28
CA MET A 48 -8.03 3.19 3.66
C MET A 48 -6.80 3.00 4.55
N GLU A 49 -6.11 1.88 4.36
CA GLU A 49 -4.75 1.69 4.83
C GLU A 49 -3.83 1.61 3.61
N VAL A 50 -2.70 2.27 3.68
CA VAL A 50 -1.69 2.26 2.61
C VAL A 50 -0.36 1.83 3.21
N SER A 51 0.35 0.93 2.53
CA SER A 51 1.73 0.63 2.89
C SER A 51 2.68 0.86 1.73
N LEU A 52 3.83 1.44 2.03
CA LEU A 52 4.98 1.53 1.13
C LEU A 52 5.92 0.38 1.46
N ASN A 53 6.44 -0.28 0.44
CA ASN A 53 7.20 -1.52 0.60
C ASN A 53 8.46 -1.54 -0.25
N LYS A 54 9.54 -2.03 0.34
CA LYS A 54 10.78 -2.39 -0.33
C LYS A 54 11.09 -3.85 0.02
N MET A 55 11.15 -4.70 -0.97
CA MET A 55 11.45 -6.12 -0.80
C MET A 55 12.80 -6.44 -1.46
N PRO A 56 13.81 -6.86 -0.68
CA PRO A 56 15.13 -7.15 -1.25
C PRO A 56 15.11 -8.38 -2.15
N PRO A 57 16.16 -8.55 -2.97
CA PRO A 57 16.30 -9.73 -3.82
C PRO A 57 16.18 -11.03 -3.02
N GLY A 58 15.42 -11.97 -3.57
CA GLY A 58 15.24 -13.30 -2.97
C GLY A 58 14.24 -13.36 -1.81
N ALA A 59 13.74 -12.22 -1.33
CA ALA A 59 12.74 -12.20 -0.26
C ALA A 59 11.34 -12.50 -0.79
N GLY A 60 10.49 -13.02 0.07
CA GLY A 60 9.09 -13.29 -0.24
C GLY A 60 8.26 -13.41 1.02
N MET A 61 6.95 -13.33 0.85
CA MET A 61 6.03 -13.57 1.95
C MET A 61 6.02 -15.06 2.28
N PRO A 62 6.17 -15.43 3.55
CA PRO A 62 6.29 -16.84 3.94
C PRO A 62 4.93 -17.55 4.07
N PHE A 63 3.82 -16.87 3.82
CA PHE A 63 2.49 -17.42 3.97
C PHE A 63 1.53 -16.80 2.94
N HIS A 64 0.45 -17.53 2.67
CA HIS A 64 -0.72 -16.95 1.99
C HIS A 64 -1.60 -16.24 3.01
N HIS A 65 -2.27 -15.17 2.59
CA HIS A 65 -3.30 -14.54 3.41
C HIS A 65 -4.48 -14.07 2.56
N ARG A 66 -5.57 -13.77 3.21
CA ARG A 66 -6.79 -13.18 2.66
C ARG A 66 -7.34 -12.18 3.66
N HIS A 67 -8.25 -11.35 3.22
CA HIS A 67 -8.98 -10.42 4.08
C HIS A 67 -10.44 -10.84 4.24
N GLN A 68 -11.07 -10.36 5.29
CA GLN A 68 -12.50 -10.61 5.53
C GLN A 68 -13.39 -9.63 4.77
N GLU A 69 -13.04 -8.34 4.76
CA GLU A 69 -13.86 -7.27 4.22
C GLU A 69 -13.16 -6.42 3.17
N ASN A 70 -11.83 -6.27 3.27
CA ASN A 70 -11.09 -5.33 2.47
C ASN A 70 -10.64 -5.92 1.14
N GLU A 71 -10.88 -5.19 0.06
CA GLU A 71 -10.15 -5.39 -1.18
C GLU A 71 -8.79 -4.71 -1.08
N GLU A 72 -7.84 -5.16 -1.88
CA GLU A 72 -6.52 -4.56 -1.96
C GLU A 72 -6.14 -4.22 -3.40
N LEU A 73 -5.41 -3.10 -3.53
CA LEU A 73 -4.69 -2.76 -4.74
C LEU A 73 -3.20 -2.88 -4.45
N TYR A 74 -2.51 -3.71 -5.23
CA TYR A 74 -1.05 -3.78 -5.27
C TYR A 74 -0.56 -3.03 -6.49
N PHE A 75 0.31 -2.06 -6.30
CA PHE A 75 0.90 -1.32 -7.40
C PHE A 75 2.42 -1.38 -7.32
N PHE A 76 3.05 -1.94 -8.36
CA PHE A 76 4.51 -2.12 -8.40
C PHE A 76 5.15 -0.88 -9.02
N ILE A 77 5.98 -0.21 -8.21
CA ILE A 77 6.59 1.09 -8.55
C ILE A 77 7.87 0.89 -9.34
N ARG A 78 8.68 -0.10 -8.96
CA ARG A 78 9.97 -0.39 -9.57
C ARG A 78 10.41 -1.81 -9.24
N GLY A 79 11.13 -2.43 -10.17
CA GLY A 79 11.67 -3.77 -10.00
C GLY A 79 10.77 -4.82 -10.61
N LYS A 80 11.10 -6.08 -10.34
CA LYS A 80 10.40 -7.26 -10.85
C LYS A 80 10.18 -8.27 -9.75
N GLY A 81 9.12 -9.05 -9.88
CA GLY A 81 8.83 -10.11 -8.94
C GLY A 81 7.73 -11.02 -9.46
N GLN A 82 7.17 -11.80 -8.56
CA GLN A 82 6.06 -12.70 -8.84
C GLN A 82 4.97 -12.57 -7.79
N PHE A 83 3.74 -12.66 -8.25
CA PHE A 83 2.55 -12.57 -7.41
C PHE A 83 1.70 -13.81 -7.63
N GLN A 84 1.24 -14.44 -6.55
CA GLN A 84 0.43 -15.63 -6.61
C GLN A 84 -0.99 -15.33 -6.11
N LEU A 85 -1.98 -15.67 -6.92
CA LEU A 85 -3.41 -15.50 -6.64
C LEU A 85 -4.12 -16.82 -6.85
N ASP A 86 -4.71 -17.36 -5.78
CA ASP A 86 -5.49 -18.62 -5.83
C ASP A 86 -4.73 -19.74 -6.58
N GLY A 87 -3.43 -19.83 -6.34
CA GLY A 87 -2.57 -20.84 -6.97
C GLY A 87 -2.00 -20.47 -8.34
N LYS A 88 -2.44 -19.36 -8.94
CA LYS A 88 -1.90 -18.89 -10.22
C LYS A 88 -0.76 -17.91 -9.98
N THR A 89 0.36 -18.11 -10.64
CA THR A 89 1.53 -17.23 -10.55
C THR A 89 1.55 -16.25 -11.71
N LEU A 90 1.75 -14.96 -11.38
CA LEU A 90 1.84 -13.85 -12.34
C LEU A 90 3.20 -13.18 -12.17
N ASP A 91 3.83 -12.81 -13.27
CA ASP A 91 5.00 -11.92 -13.23
C ASP A 91 4.53 -10.48 -13.03
N VAL A 92 5.27 -9.74 -12.21
CA VAL A 92 5.00 -8.32 -11.94
C VAL A 92 6.25 -7.50 -12.22
N SER A 93 6.04 -6.25 -12.65
CA SER A 93 7.11 -5.30 -12.94
C SER A 93 6.60 -3.88 -12.73
N GLU A 94 7.46 -2.89 -12.96
CA GLU A 94 7.09 -1.48 -12.88
C GLU A 94 5.79 -1.21 -13.65
N GLY A 95 4.83 -0.58 -12.99
CA GLY A 95 3.54 -0.24 -13.56
C GLY A 95 2.47 -1.33 -13.46
N THR A 96 2.79 -2.52 -12.97
CA THR A 96 1.76 -3.56 -12.76
C THR A 96 0.84 -3.16 -11.62
N ALA A 97 -0.47 -3.19 -11.86
CA ALA A 97 -1.50 -2.96 -10.87
C ALA A 97 -2.39 -4.21 -10.76
N ILE A 98 -2.60 -4.69 -9.53
CA ILE A 98 -3.41 -5.88 -9.27
C ILE A 98 -4.48 -5.54 -8.25
N ARG A 99 -5.76 -5.72 -8.62
CA ARG A 99 -6.87 -5.73 -7.66
C ARG A 99 -7.00 -7.14 -7.08
N VAL A 100 -7.08 -7.23 -5.78
CA VAL A 100 -7.28 -8.49 -5.07
C VAL A 100 -8.55 -8.41 -4.23
N ALA A 101 -9.53 -9.24 -4.55
CA ALA A 101 -10.76 -9.36 -3.76
C ALA A 101 -10.45 -9.89 -2.35
N PRO A 102 -11.28 -9.60 -1.34
CA PRO A 102 -10.99 -10.02 0.03
C PRO A 102 -10.67 -11.51 0.17
N ASN A 103 -11.47 -12.38 -0.41
CA ASN A 103 -11.32 -13.82 -0.27
C ASN A 103 -10.17 -14.43 -1.08
N ALA A 104 -9.61 -13.71 -2.03
CA ALA A 104 -8.55 -14.27 -2.86
C ALA A 104 -7.30 -14.52 -2.01
N LYS A 105 -6.80 -15.73 -2.10
CA LYS A 105 -5.58 -16.15 -1.41
C LYS A 105 -4.37 -15.61 -2.16
N ARG A 106 -3.50 -14.84 -1.49
CA ARG A 106 -2.36 -14.17 -2.14
C ARG A 106 -1.06 -14.37 -1.40
N CYS A 107 -0.01 -14.32 -2.19
CA CYS A 107 1.38 -14.34 -1.75
C CYS A 107 2.24 -13.70 -2.85
N TRP A 108 3.41 -13.17 -2.52
CA TRP A 108 4.31 -12.57 -3.51
C TRP A 108 5.76 -12.68 -3.08
N ARG A 109 6.65 -12.54 -4.05
CA ARG A 109 8.09 -12.61 -3.83
C ARG A 109 8.87 -11.75 -4.82
N ASN A 110 10.07 -11.42 -4.43
CA ASN A 110 11.06 -10.83 -5.31
C ASN A 110 12.06 -11.93 -5.75
N ASN A 111 11.81 -12.50 -6.90
CA ASN A 111 12.72 -13.51 -7.50
C ASN A 111 13.76 -12.88 -8.43
N SER A 112 13.97 -11.57 -8.35
CA SER A 112 14.94 -10.84 -9.16
C SER A 112 16.23 -10.57 -8.37
N LYS A 113 17.16 -9.87 -9.00
CA LYS A 113 18.45 -9.48 -8.40
C LYS A 113 18.47 -8.04 -7.90
N GLU A 114 17.34 -7.31 -8.03
CA GLU A 114 17.21 -5.92 -7.62
C GLU A 114 16.08 -5.78 -6.60
N ASP A 115 16.05 -4.66 -5.88
CA ASP A 115 14.97 -4.37 -4.94
C ASP A 115 13.63 -4.20 -5.67
N LEU A 116 12.56 -4.68 -5.05
CA LEU A 116 11.20 -4.52 -5.53
C LEU A 116 10.49 -3.50 -4.67
N TYR A 117 9.97 -2.44 -5.30
CA TYR A 117 9.22 -1.37 -4.63
C TYR A 117 7.76 -1.43 -5.03
N TYR A 118 6.89 -1.42 -4.05
CA TYR A 118 5.46 -1.46 -4.31
C TYR A 118 4.67 -0.78 -3.20
N LEU A 119 3.45 -0.38 -3.52
CA LEU A 119 2.50 0.09 -2.53
C LEU A 119 1.30 -0.85 -2.50
N VAL A 120 0.67 -0.93 -1.33
CA VAL A 120 -0.56 -1.68 -1.13
C VAL A 120 -1.58 -0.74 -0.51
N ILE A 121 -2.75 -0.66 -1.14
CA ILE A 121 -3.89 0.08 -0.61
C ILE A 121 -4.98 -0.93 -0.29
N GLN A 122 -5.51 -0.87 0.92
CA GLN A 122 -6.68 -1.66 1.28
C GLN A 122 -7.82 -0.77 1.76
N ALA A 123 -9.01 -1.11 1.35
CA ALA A 123 -10.24 -0.43 1.74
C ALA A 123 -11.39 -1.42 1.69
N LYS A 124 -12.44 -1.13 2.44
CA LYS A 124 -13.62 -2.01 2.47
C LYS A 124 -14.22 -2.13 1.07
N SER A 125 -14.45 -3.36 0.63
CA SER A 125 -15.08 -3.64 -0.67
C SER A 125 -16.42 -2.95 -0.79
N ASN A 126 -16.72 -2.44 -1.98
CA ASN A 126 -17.98 -1.77 -2.31
C ASN A 126 -18.29 -0.54 -1.45
N SER A 127 -17.27 0.07 -0.83
CA SER A 127 -17.49 1.26 0.01
C SER A 127 -17.52 2.56 -0.78
N MET A 128 -17.01 2.56 -2.00
CA MET A 128 -17.03 3.72 -2.87
C MET A 128 -18.40 3.85 -3.56
N LYS A 129 -19.19 4.83 -3.16
CA LYS A 129 -20.61 4.96 -3.56
C LYS A 129 -20.82 5.79 -4.82
N THR A 130 -19.83 6.59 -5.19
CA THR A 130 -19.92 7.51 -6.32
C THR A 130 -18.92 7.13 -7.41
N SER A 131 -19.21 7.51 -8.65
CA SER A 131 -18.28 7.36 -9.75
C SER A 131 -17.08 8.31 -9.62
N THR A 132 -16.00 7.97 -10.29
CA THR A 132 -14.82 8.84 -10.37
C THR A 132 -15.20 10.23 -10.86
N GLY A 133 -14.81 11.25 -10.10
CA GLY A 133 -15.06 12.64 -10.40
C GLY A 133 -16.41 13.19 -9.94
N SER A 134 -17.38 12.34 -9.57
CA SER A 134 -18.70 12.84 -9.13
C SER A 134 -18.71 13.37 -7.69
N ASP A 135 -17.70 13.01 -6.89
CA ASP A 135 -17.54 13.53 -5.53
C ASP A 135 -16.76 14.85 -5.51
N GLY A 136 -15.99 15.13 -6.57
CA GLY A 136 -15.18 16.35 -6.66
C GLY A 136 -16.03 17.60 -6.89
N VAL A 137 -15.65 18.69 -6.26
CA VAL A 137 -16.29 20.01 -6.43
C VAL A 137 -15.24 21.01 -6.89
N VAL A 138 -15.47 21.65 -8.04
CA VAL A 138 -14.60 22.71 -8.54
C VAL A 138 -14.92 24.03 -7.86
N LEU A 139 -13.91 24.69 -7.34
CA LEU A 139 -14.05 25.99 -6.70
C LEU A 139 -13.66 27.11 -7.66
N ASN A 140 -14.19 28.32 -7.42
CA ASN A 140 -13.91 29.51 -8.25
C ASN A 140 -12.76 30.36 -7.68
N ASP A 141 -12.07 29.88 -6.66
CA ASP A 141 -10.95 30.57 -6.05
C ASP A 141 -9.78 30.69 -7.05
N GLU A 142 -9.10 31.81 -7.02
CA GLU A 142 -7.89 31.99 -7.81
C GLU A 142 -6.76 31.13 -7.26
N VAL A 143 -6.06 30.41 -8.15
CA VAL A 143 -4.89 29.61 -7.76
C VAL A 143 -3.66 30.51 -7.71
N CYS A 144 -3.03 30.60 -6.57
CA CYS A 144 -1.82 31.38 -6.36
C CYS A 144 -0.71 30.49 -5.77
N TRP A 145 0.43 30.48 -6.45
CA TRP A 145 1.62 29.75 -6.01
C TRP A 145 2.64 30.75 -5.48
N VAL A 146 2.84 30.79 -4.18
CA VAL A 146 3.78 31.68 -3.50
C VAL A 146 4.96 30.93 -2.92
#